data_046f0899b9575b93200f9d044d608732
#
_entry.id   046f0899b9575b93200f9d044d608732
#
_cell.length_a   1.000
_cell.length_b   1.000
_cell.length_c   1.000
_cell.angle_alpha   90.00
_cell.angle_beta   90.00
_cell.angle_gamma   90.00
#
_symmetry.space_group_name_H-M   'P 1'
#
loop_
_entity.id
_entity.type
_entity.pdbx_description
1 polymer ?
#
loop_
_entity_poly.entity_id
_entity_poly.type
_entity_poly.pdbx_seq_one_letter_code
_entity_poly.pdbx_strand_id
1 'polypeptide(L)'
;RKDNFTEVIPCSYTEEQAQAEASRCLECGCHDYYECKLIDLANQYDVHPERFAGEKHAIEFKDDHPFIVRDPNKCILCGLCVRDCDEVMGVGALGLVNRGFDTVVKPNMEKPLAESACISCGQCVSVCPTGALQDRTTMIKETPVRTEETLTTCSYCSVGCSLKLESCGDMLIKANPDKEGAVNKGLICGK
;
A
#
# COMPACT_ATOMS: atom_id res chain seq x y z
N ARG A 1 -3.21 27.02 -10.88
CA ARG A 1 -4.06 26.90 -12.09
C ARG A 1 -5.52 26.87 -11.64
N LYS A 2 -6.23 27.99 -11.74
CA LYS A 2 -7.66 27.98 -11.42
C LYS A 2 -8.53 27.83 -12.67
N ASP A 3 -8.14 28.45 -13.76
CA ASP A 3 -9.04 28.63 -14.94
C ASP A 3 -8.37 28.30 -16.28
N ASN A 4 -7.13 27.84 -16.28
CA ASN A 4 -6.35 27.70 -17.49
C ASN A 4 -5.34 26.57 -17.39
N PHE A 5 -5.53 25.53 -18.19
CA PHE A 5 -4.61 24.38 -18.28
C PHE A 5 -3.47 24.58 -19.28
N THR A 6 -3.48 25.67 -20.03
CA THR A 6 -2.44 26.00 -21.01
C THR A 6 -1.35 26.90 -20.45
N GLU A 7 -1.61 27.58 -19.33
CA GLU A 7 -0.63 28.43 -18.68
C GLU A 7 0.40 27.60 -17.89
N VAL A 8 1.64 27.69 -18.30
CA VAL A 8 2.75 27.08 -17.55
C VAL A 8 3.07 27.97 -16.37
N ILE A 9 2.93 27.44 -15.15
CA ILE A 9 3.30 28.16 -13.94
C ILE A 9 4.82 28.31 -13.94
N PRO A 10 5.37 29.54 -13.92
CA PRO A 10 6.82 29.77 -14.03
C PRO A 10 7.62 29.37 -12.77
N CYS A 11 7.00 28.72 -11.80
CA CYS A 11 7.62 28.28 -10.53
C CYS A 11 7.76 26.75 -10.49
N SER A 12 8.12 26.12 -11.59
CA SER A 12 8.53 24.71 -11.57
C SER A 12 10.00 24.59 -11.17
N TYR A 13 10.39 23.41 -10.74
CA TYR A 13 11.79 23.09 -10.48
C TYR A 13 12.66 23.36 -11.72
N THR A 14 13.88 23.85 -11.51
CA THR A 14 14.92 23.74 -12.54
C THR A 14 15.29 22.25 -12.71
N GLU A 15 15.98 21.91 -13.81
CA GLU A 15 16.43 20.54 -14.03
C GLU A 15 17.28 20.01 -12.85
N GLU A 16 18.18 20.84 -12.34
CA GLU A 16 19.03 20.51 -11.20
C GLU A 16 18.22 20.26 -9.93
N GLN A 17 17.20 21.09 -9.67
CA GLN A 17 16.30 20.93 -8.54
C GLN A 17 15.43 19.67 -8.69
N ALA A 18 14.95 19.39 -9.90
CA ALA A 18 14.17 18.17 -10.17
C ALA A 18 15.02 16.90 -9.97
N GLN A 19 16.28 16.91 -10.40
CA GLN A 19 17.22 15.81 -10.18
C GLN A 19 17.53 15.62 -8.69
N ALA A 20 17.72 16.73 -7.95
CA ALA A 20 17.95 16.67 -6.51
C ALA A 20 16.74 16.09 -5.75
N GLU A 21 15.52 16.49 -6.12
CA GLU A 21 14.31 15.89 -5.54
C GLU A 21 14.11 14.43 -5.98
N ALA A 22 14.38 14.10 -7.23
CA ALA A 22 14.30 12.73 -7.71
C ALA A 22 15.30 11.80 -7.00
N SER A 23 16.49 12.28 -6.65
CA SER A 23 17.50 11.49 -5.93
C SER A 23 17.08 11.12 -4.51
N ARG A 24 16.14 11.85 -3.91
CA ARG A 24 15.56 11.53 -2.59
C ARG A 24 14.39 10.58 -2.67
N CYS A 25 13.94 10.23 -3.86
CA CYS A 25 12.78 9.37 -4.06
C CYS A 25 13.08 7.95 -3.57
N LEU A 26 12.23 7.43 -2.68
CA LEU A 26 12.31 6.06 -2.17
C LEU A 26 11.73 5.02 -3.14
N GLU A 27 11.25 5.45 -4.31
CA GLU A 27 10.61 4.59 -5.32
C GLU A 27 9.51 3.68 -4.75
N CYS A 28 8.84 4.11 -3.68
CA CYS A 28 7.84 3.29 -3.00
C CYS A 28 6.61 3.02 -3.87
N GLY A 29 6.34 3.85 -4.89
CA GLY A 29 5.33 3.63 -5.93
C GLY A 29 3.91 3.46 -5.40
N CYS A 30 3.63 3.97 -4.21
CA CYS A 30 2.34 3.87 -3.58
C CYS A 30 1.43 5.03 -4.05
N HIS A 31 0.12 4.78 -4.06
CA HIS A 31 -0.86 5.79 -4.47
C HIS A 31 -1.28 6.71 -3.33
N ASP A 32 -0.97 6.35 -2.08
CA ASP A 32 -1.31 7.11 -0.88
C ASP A 32 -0.10 7.86 -0.28
N TYR A 33 0.79 8.36 -1.15
CA TYR A 33 2.03 9.03 -0.72
C TYR A 33 1.80 10.34 0.06
N TYR A 34 0.59 10.91 0.01
CA TYR A 34 0.24 12.09 0.81
C TYR A 34 0.06 11.79 2.30
N GLU A 35 -0.17 10.52 2.66
CA GLU A 35 -0.36 10.06 4.03
C GLU A 35 0.75 9.06 4.44
N CYS A 36 1.84 9.05 3.69
CA CYS A 36 2.91 8.08 3.89
C CYS A 36 3.76 8.41 5.11
N LYS A 37 3.52 7.72 6.22
CA LYS A 37 4.32 7.86 7.44
C LYS A 37 5.80 7.52 7.24
N LEU A 38 6.14 6.68 6.27
CA LEU A 38 7.53 6.34 5.96
C LEU A 38 8.29 7.54 5.41
N ILE A 39 7.67 8.32 4.52
CA ILE A 39 8.25 9.56 3.99
C ILE A 39 8.45 10.58 5.10
N ASP A 40 7.44 10.77 5.95
CA ASP A 40 7.53 11.70 7.08
C ASP A 40 8.66 11.33 8.03
N LEU A 41 8.76 10.04 8.38
CA LEU A 41 9.84 9.53 9.23
C LEU A 41 11.21 9.63 8.55
N ALA A 42 11.31 9.33 7.27
CA ALA A 42 12.56 9.46 6.52
C ALA A 42 13.05 10.93 6.51
N ASN A 43 12.15 11.88 6.33
CA ASN A 43 12.46 13.30 6.41
C ASN A 43 12.84 13.73 7.84
N GLN A 44 12.12 13.25 8.86
CA GLN A 44 12.38 13.57 10.27
C GLN A 44 13.76 13.06 10.71
N TYR A 45 14.16 11.89 10.25
CA TYR A 45 15.45 11.27 10.59
C TYR A 45 16.57 11.62 9.62
N ASP A 46 16.33 12.54 8.68
CA ASP A 46 17.31 12.96 7.66
C ASP A 46 17.99 11.77 6.97
N VAL A 47 17.17 10.86 6.44
CA VAL A 47 17.65 9.63 5.80
C VAL A 47 18.31 9.96 4.47
N HIS A 48 19.57 9.53 4.31
CA HIS A 48 20.39 9.67 3.11
C HIS A 48 20.55 8.31 2.41
N PRO A 49 19.63 7.90 1.53
CA PRO A 49 19.64 6.59 0.90
C PRO A 49 20.87 6.34 0.01
N GLU A 50 21.44 7.39 -0.55
CA GLU A 50 22.67 7.33 -1.37
C GLU A 50 23.87 6.76 -0.63
N ARG A 51 23.90 6.82 0.71
CA ARG A 51 24.97 6.22 1.55
C ARG A 51 25.01 4.70 1.45
N PHE A 52 23.91 4.10 1.02
CA PHE A 52 23.73 2.65 0.91
C PHE A 52 23.55 2.23 -0.55
N ALA A 53 24.02 3.06 -1.49
CA ALA A 53 24.04 2.71 -2.90
C ALA A 53 24.83 1.43 -3.13
N GLY A 54 24.26 0.50 -3.90
CA GLY A 54 24.84 -0.81 -4.14
C GLY A 54 23.98 -1.66 -5.04
N GLU A 55 24.19 -2.97 -4.95
CA GLU A 55 23.40 -3.94 -5.69
C GLU A 55 21.95 -3.95 -5.21
N LYS A 56 20.99 -3.87 -6.16
CA LYS A 56 19.56 -4.00 -5.89
C LYS A 56 19.11 -5.41 -6.27
N HIS A 57 18.35 -6.04 -5.38
CA HIS A 57 17.75 -7.33 -5.66
C HIS A 57 16.50 -7.14 -6.54
N ALA A 58 16.62 -7.46 -7.83
CA ALA A 58 15.50 -7.47 -8.76
C ALA A 58 14.80 -8.84 -8.71
N ILE A 59 13.52 -8.84 -8.38
CA ILE A 59 12.70 -10.03 -8.24
C ILE A 59 11.71 -10.09 -9.39
N GLU A 60 11.77 -11.16 -10.19
CA GLU A 60 10.71 -11.46 -11.13
C GLU A 60 9.49 -12.01 -10.37
N PHE A 61 8.32 -11.47 -10.67
CA PHE A 61 7.09 -11.87 -10.02
C PHE A 61 5.91 -11.83 -10.99
N LYS A 62 4.88 -12.59 -10.67
CA LYS A 62 3.61 -12.58 -11.37
C LYS A 62 2.56 -11.95 -10.48
N ASP A 63 1.93 -10.90 -10.99
CA ASP A 63 0.83 -10.21 -10.31
C ASP A 63 -0.51 -10.71 -10.87
N ASP A 64 -1.07 -11.73 -10.24
CA ASP A 64 -2.24 -12.46 -10.71
C ASP A 64 -3.41 -12.47 -9.72
N HIS A 65 -3.27 -11.82 -8.56
CA HIS A 65 -4.34 -11.80 -7.57
C HIS A 65 -5.45 -10.80 -7.98
N PRO A 66 -6.75 -11.19 -7.91
CA PRO A 66 -7.85 -10.35 -8.40
C PRO A 66 -8.07 -9.06 -7.60
N PHE A 67 -7.69 -9.03 -6.29
CA PHE A 67 -7.97 -7.91 -5.39
C PHE A 67 -6.71 -7.23 -4.84
N ILE A 68 -5.55 -7.85 -4.95
CA ILE A 68 -4.30 -7.37 -4.37
C ILE A 68 -3.26 -7.23 -5.46
N VAL A 69 -2.67 -6.05 -5.61
CA VAL A 69 -1.47 -5.82 -6.40
C VAL A 69 -0.26 -6.10 -5.53
N ARG A 70 0.68 -6.87 -6.01
CA ARG A 70 1.91 -7.20 -5.29
C ARG A 70 3.14 -6.91 -6.13
N ASP A 71 4.00 -6.04 -5.62
CA ASP A 71 5.32 -5.74 -6.21
C ASP A 71 6.41 -5.96 -5.15
N PRO A 72 7.08 -7.12 -5.15
CA PRO A 72 8.11 -7.43 -4.16
C PRO A 72 9.34 -6.54 -4.28
N ASN A 73 9.57 -5.85 -5.40
CA ASN A 73 10.70 -4.93 -5.57
C ASN A 73 10.56 -3.64 -4.74
N LYS A 74 9.35 -3.34 -4.27
CA LYS A 74 9.07 -2.22 -3.36
C LYS A 74 9.06 -2.63 -1.88
N CYS A 75 9.35 -3.91 -1.60
CA CYS A 75 9.27 -4.47 -0.26
C CYS A 75 10.54 -4.14 0.55
N ILE A 76 10.36 -3.57 1.74
CA ILE A 76 11.45 -3.28 2.69
C ILE A 76 11.67 -4.41 3.72
N LEU A 77 11.06 -5.57 3.53
CA LEU A 77 11.19 -6.76 4.39
C LEU A 77 10.84 -6.54 5.87
N CYS A 78 9.94 -5.62 6.19
CA CYS A 78 9.55 -5.31 7.56
C CYS A 78 8.78 -6.45 8.26
N GLY A 79 8.24 -7.42 7.51
CA GLY A 79 7.54 -8.60 8.02
C GLY A 79 6.13 -8.32 8.56
N LEU A 80 5.62 -7.08 8.51
CA LEU A 80 4.29 -6.75 9.06
C LEU A 80 3.18 -7.57 8.40
N CYS A 81 3.16 -7.67 7.08
CA CYS A 81 2.15 -8.45 6.35
C CYS A 81 2.20 -9.95 6.66
N VAL A 82 3.38 -10.49 6.92
CA VAL A 82 3.56 -11.90 7.29
C VAL A 82 2.95 -12.16 8.66
N ARG A 83 3.31 -11.33 9.66
CA ARG A 83 2.78 -11.46 11.02
C ARG A 83 1.29 -11.20 11.10
N ASP A 84 0.80 -10.19 10.39
CA ASP A 84 -0.63 -9.90 10.36
C ASP A 84 -1.43 -11.06 9.74
N CYS A 85 -0.94 -11.62 8.64
CA CYS A 85 -1.59 -12.76 7.98
C CYS A 85 -1.59 -14.02 8.85
N ASP A 86 -0.54 -14.26 9.63
CA ASP A 86 -0.40 -15.45 10.48
C ASP A 86 -1.01 -15.23 11.88
N GLU A 87 -0.55 -14.22 12.61
CA GLU A 87 -0.89 -14.04 14.03
C GLU A 87 -2.27 -13.40 14.23
N VAL A 88 -2.70 -12.49 13.33
CA VAL A 88 -3.98 -11.78 13.45
C VAL A 88 -5.07 -12.51 12.69
N MET A 89 -4.83 -12.83 11.42
CA MET A 89 -5.83 -13.46 10.56
C MET A 89 -5.84 -14.98 10.65
N GLY A 90 -4.77 -15.61 11.17
CA GLY A 90 -4.65 -17.05 11.30
C GLY A 90 -4.61 -17.80 9.96
N VAL A 91 -4.22 -17.14 8.87
CA VAL A 91 -4.22 -17.69 7.51
C VAL A 91 -2.86 -18.18 7.08
N GLY A 92 -1.78 -17.44 7.38
CA GLY A 92 -0.41 -17.80 7.05
C GLY A 92 -0.13 -17.93 5.54
N ALA A 93 -0.81 -17.15 4.70
CA ALA A 93 -0.64 -17.21 3.25
C ALA A 93 0.69 -16.61 2.77
N LEU A 94 1.29 -15.71 3.54
CA LEU A 94 2.55 -15.04 3.24
C LEU A 94 3.63 -15.48 4.22
N GLY A 95 4.86 -15.63 3.72
CA GLY A 95 6.02 -15.97 4.52
C GLY A 95 7.29 -15.33 3.99
N LEU A 96 8.34 -15.29 4.84
CA LEU A 96 9.69 -14.95 4.39
C LEU A 96 10.31 -16.20 3.77
N VAL A 97 10.69 -16.10 2.51
CA VAL A 97 11.30 -17.18 1.72
C VAL A 97 12.74 -16.79 1.42
N ASN A 98 13.62 -17.78 1.32
CA ASN A 98 15.06 -17.61 1.20
C ASN A 98 15.67 -16.96 2.46
N ARG A 99 16.94 -16.55 2.38
CA ARG A 99 17.66 -15.90 3.49
C ARG A 99 18.74 -14.95 2.97
N GLY A 100 19.18 -14.05 3.87
CA GLY A 100 20.19 -13.06 3.53
C GLY A 100 19.69 -12.07 2.49
N PHE A 101 20.50 -11.75 1.52
CA PHE A 101 20.20 -10.80 0.46
C PHE A 101 19.00 -11.25 -0.42
N ASP A 102 18.84 -12.56 -0.60
CA ASP A 102 17.77 -13.13 -1.42
C ASP A 102 16.42 -13.27 -0.70
N THR A 103 16.30 -12.78 0.52
CA THR A 103 15.05 -12.85 1.28
C THR A 103 13.94 -12.11 0.56
N VAL A 104 12.77 -12.72 0.45
CA VAL A 104 11.58 -12.15 -0.17
C VAL A 104 10.32 -12.59 0.55
N VAL A 105 9.32 -11.74 0.61
CA VAL A 105 7.98 -12.11 1.05
C VAL A 105 7.24 -12.77 -0.11
N LYS A 106 6.89 -14.03 0.03
CA LYS A 106 6.17 -14.81 -0.98
C LYS A 106 5.06 -15.65 -0.35
N PRO A 107 4.06 -16.06 -1.12
CA PRO A 107 3.18 -17.16 -0.75
C PRO A 107 3.94 -18.48 -0.62
N ASN A 108 3.34 -19.42 0.10
CA ASN A 108 3.92 -20.73 0.32
C ASN A 108 4.14 -21.49 -1.01
N MET A 109 5.24 -22.24 -1.10
CA MET A 109 5.61 -23.13 -2.23
C MET A 109 5.66 -22.43 -3.60
N GLU A 110 6.03 -21.16 -3.64
CA GLU A 110 6.13 -20.37 -4.89
C GLU A 110 4.85 -20.30 -5.73
N LYS A 111 3.73 -20.66 -5.12
CA LYS A 111 2.43 -20.52 -5.77
C LYS A 111 2.05 -19.04 -5.94
N PRO A 112 1.26 -18.71 -6.95
CA PRO A 112 0.59 -17.41 -7.01
C PRO A 112 -0.20 -17.15 -5.74
N LEU A 113 -0.30 -15.87 -5.32
CA LEU A 113 -1.07 -15.51 -4.12
C LEU A 113 -2.53 -15.95 -4.23
N ALA A 114 -3.10 -15.85 -5.43
CA ALA A 114 -4.47 -16.29 -5.72
C ALA A 114 -4.70 -17.81 -5.54
N GLU A 115 -3.65 -18.63 -5.69
CA GLU A 115 -3.70 -20.09 -5.55
C GLU A 115 -3.22 -20.58 -4.16
N SER A 116 -2.88 -19.64 -3.28
CA SER A 116 -2.45 -19.93 -1.92
C SER A 116 -3.64 -20.01 -0.95
N ALA A 117 -3.37 -20.15 0.34
CA ALA A 117 -4.39 -20.08 1.38
C ALA A 117 -5.02 -18.68 1.56
N CYS A 118 -4.67 -17.69 0.73
CA CYS A 118 -5.14 -16.33 0.81
C CYS A 118 -6.67 -16.25 0.73
N ILE A 119 -7.29 -15.58 1.70
CA ILE A 119 -8.75 -15.35 1.76
C ILE A 119 -9.15 -13.97 1.22
N SER A 120 -8.23 -13.23 0.61
CA SER A 120 -8.48 -11.91 0.00
C SER A 120 -8.97 -10.84 1.00
N CYS A 121 -8.62 -10.93 2.27
CA CYS A 121 -9.08 -10.00 3.30
C CYS A 121 -8.46 -8.58 3.20
N GLY A 122 -7.35 -8.40 2.45
CA GLY A 122 -6.70 -7.11 2.29
C GLY A 122 -5.91 -6.59 3.50
N GLN A 123 -5.86 -7.33 4.62
CA GLN A 123 -5.17 -6.85 5.84
C GLN A 123 -3.67 -6.62 5.62
N CYS A 124 -3.02 -7.48 4.82
CA CYS A 124 -1.62 -7.29 4.44
C CYS A 124 -1.36 -5.97 3.67
N VAL A 125 -2.37 -5.48 2.95
CA VAL A 125 -2.31 -4.17 2.27
C VAL A 125 -2.38 -3.04 3.29
N SER A 126 -3.29 -3.13 4.27
CA SER A 126 -3.51 -2.08 5.26
C SER A 126 -2.31 -1.85 6.19
N VAL A 127 -1.46 -2.86 6.39
CA VAL A 127 -0.26 -2.78 7.24
C VAL A 127 1.02 -2.53 6.44
N CYS A 128 0.97 -2.60 5.11
CA CYS A 128 2.16 -2.40 4.28
C CYS A 128 2.58 -0.93 4.29
N PRO A 129 3.82 -0.59 4.73
CA PRO A 129 4.28 0.80 4.78
C PRO A 129 4.76 1.33 3.42
N THR A 130 4.77 0.48 2.39
CA THR A 130 5.23 0.84 1.03
C THR A 130 4.20 0.41 -0.01
N GLY A 131 4.44 0.68 -1.27
CA GLY A 131 3.62 0.21 -2.38
C GLY A 131 3.83 -1.27 -2.78
N ALA A 132 4.46 -2.08 -1.92
CA ALA A 132 4.70 -3.50 -2.21
C ALA A 132 3.41 -4.34 -2.21
N LEU A 133 2.42 -3.93 -1.43
CA LEU A 133 1.07 -4.51 -1.42
C LEU A 133 0.06 -3.38 -1.51
N GLN A 134 -0.81 -3.45 -2.49
CA GLN A 134 -1.84 -2.42 -2.74
C GLN A 134 -3.18 -3.07 -3.07
N ASP A 135 -4.27 -2.36 -2.81
CA ASP A 135 -5.57 -2.77 -3.30
C ASP A 135 -5.63 -2.63 -4.82
N ARG A 136 -6.15 -3.65 -5.50
CA ARG A 136 -6.48 -3.56 -6.92
C ARG A 136 -7.81 -2.84 -7.07
N THR A 137 -7.75 -1.52 -7.03
CA THR A 137 -8.92 -0.68 -7.21
C THR A 137 -9.20 -0.44 -8.69
N THR A 138 -10.46 -0.14 -9.00
CA THR A 138 -10.89 0.24 -10.36
C THR A 138 -10.44 1.65 -10.74
N MET A 139 -10.06 2.44 -9.76
CA MET A 139 -9.59 3.81 -9.96
C MET A 139 -8.17 3.99 -9.43
N ILE A 140 -7.25 4.34 -10.31
CA ILE A 140 -5.88 4.71 -9.94
C ILE A 140 -5.89 6.19 -9.57
N LYS A 141 -5.51 6.50 -8.34
CA LYS A 141 -5.34 7.87 -7.87
C LYS A 141 -3.96 8.37 -8.30
N GLU A 142 -3.84 8.97 -9.46
CA GLU A 142 -2.59 9.60 -9.92
C GLU A 142 -2.32 10.95 -9.25
N THR A 143 -3.37 11.59 -8.76
CA THR A 143 -3.33 12.88 -8.05
C THR A 143 -4.24 12.84 -6.83
N PRO A 144 -4.02 13.71 -5.81
CA PRO A 144 -4.94 13.79 -4.67
C PRO A 144 -6.36 14.10 -5.16
N VAL A 145 -7.26 13.18 -4.94
CA VAL A 145 -8.69 13.39 -5.17
C VAL A 145 -9.28 13.75 -3.81
N ARG A 146 -10.07 14.83 -3.76
CA ARG A 146 -10.83 15.15 -2.56
C ARG A 146 -11.89 14.07 -2.37
N THR A 147 -11.72 13.30 -1.30
CA THR A 147 -12.67 12.26 -0.90
C THR A 147 -13.41 12.70 0.34
N GLU A 148 -14.66 12.26 0.46
CA GLU A 148 -15.45 12.37 1.66
C GLU A 148 -15.49 11.01 2.34
N GLU A 149 -15.21 10.98 3.66
CA GLU A 149 -15.29 9.77 4.47
C GLU A 149 -16.68 9.69 5.14
N THR A 150 -17.36 8.58 4.95
CA THR A 150 -18.62 8.28 5.63
C THR A 150 -18.49 7.02 6.46
N LEU A 151 -18.76 7.14 7.78
CA LEU A 151 -18.78 6.00 8.68
C LEU A 151 -20.07 5.22 8.50
N THR A 152 -19.95 3.89 8.35
CA THR A 152 -21.10 3.00 8.19
C THR A 152 -20.85 1.64 8.85
N THR A 153 -21.88 0.83 8.90
CA THR A 153 -21.81 -0.55 9.39
C THR A 153 -21.87 -1.53 8.22
N CYS A 154 -20.99 -2.53 8.23
CA CYS A 154 -21.03 -3.60 7.24
C CYS A 154 -22.37 -4.33 7.25
N SER A 155 -22.97 -4.51 6.08
CA SER A 155 -24.30 -5.13 5.93
C SER A 155 -24.26 -6.64 5.64
N TYR A 156 -23.07 -7.27 5.56
CA TYR A 156 -22.94 -8.68 5.15
C TYR A 156 -23.34 -9.69 6.22
N CYS A 157 -22.95 -9.45 7.45
CA CYS A 157 -23.28 -10.36 8.55
C CYS A 157 -23.61 -9.60 9.83
N SER A 158 -24.06 -10.30 10.86
CA SER A 158 -24.55 -9.70 12.13
C SER A 158 -23.42 -9.27 13.07
N VAL A 159 -22.15 -9.32 12.68
CA VAL A 159 -21.02 -8.92 13.54
C VAL A 159 -21.04 -7.42 13.81
N GLY A 160 -21.48 -6.60 12.84
CA GLY A 160 -21.59 -5.15 13.02
C GLY A 160 -20.26 -4.40 12.88
N CYS A 161 -19.37 -4.86 11.98
CA CYS A 161 -18.11 -4.17 11.71
C CYS A 161 -18.34 -2.74 11.22
N SER A 162 -17.57 -1.80 11.75
CA SER A 162 -17.55 -0.40 11.34
C SER A 162 -16.63 -0.21 10.14
N LEU A 163 -17.11 0.46 9.10
CA LEU A 163 -16.40 0.76 7.87
C LEU A 163 -16.41 2.26 7.61
N LYS A 164 -15.30 2.76 7.06
CA LYS A 164 -15.18 4.08 6.47
C LYS A 164 -15.27 3.95 4.95
N LEU A 165 -16.29 4.53 4.38
CA LEU A 165 -16.48 4.61 2.94
C LEU A 165 -15.86 5.90 2.42
N GLU A 166 -14.93 5.80 1.50
CA GLU A 166 -14.37 6.95 0.78
C GLU A 166 -15.13 7.13 -0.54
N SER A 167 -15.71 8.31 -0.74
CA SER A 167 -16.41 8.67 -1.97
C SER A 167 -15.89 9.97 -2.57
N CYS A 168 -16.06 10.09 -3.88
CA CYS A 168 -15.83 11.33 -4.63
C CYS A 168 -17.10 11.64 -5.42
N GLY A 169 -17.89 12.61 -4.97
CA GLY A 169 -19.25 12.83 -5.48
C GLY A 169 -20.10 11.56 -5.29
N ASP A 170 -20.72 11.09 -6.35
CA ASP A 170 -21.58 9.89 -6.33
C ASP A 170 -20.79 8.56 -6.49
N MET A 171 -19.48 8.61 -6.56
CA MET A 171 -18.65 7.42 -6.78
C MET A 171 -18.01 6.94 -5.47
N LEU A 172 -18.30 5.69 -5.09
CA LEU A 172 -17.58 5.00 -4.02
C LEU A 172 -16.21 4.55 -4.54
N ILE A 173 -15.14 5.02 -3.88
CA ILE A 173 -13.77 4.72 -4.26
C ILE A 173 -13.25 3.51 -3.49
N LYS A 174 -13.45 3.52 -2.17
CA LYS A 174 -12.88 2.52 -1.27
C LYS A 174 -13.74 2.33 -0.03
N ALA A 175 -13.69 1.12 0.54
CA ALA A 175 -14.23 0.81 1.84
C ALA A 175 -13.09 0.33 2.75
N ASN A 176 -12.73 1.11 3.73
CA ASN A 176 -11.69 0.81 4.70
C ASN A 176 -12.29 0.34 6.02
N PRO A 177 -11.64 -0.56 6.76
CA PRO A 177 -12.04 -0.86 8.12
C PRO A 177 -11.80 0.36 9.02
N ASP A 178 -12.76 0.64 9.89
CA ASP A 178 -12.58 1.70 10.88
C ASP A 178 -11.68 1.22 12.03
N LYS A 179 -10.53 1.88 12.19
CA LYS A 179 -9.55 1.56 13.23
C LYS A 179 -10.08 1.82 14.65
N GLU A 180 -11.00 2.75 14.79
CA GLU A 180 -11.66 3.10 16.04
C GLU A 180 -12.94 2.28 16.27
N GLY A 181 -13.31 1.42 15.33
CA GLY A 181 -14.50 0.57 15.40
C GLY A 181 -14.48 -0.35 16.62
N ALA A 182 -15.48 -0.26 17.46
CA ALA A 182 -15.56 -1.01 18.72
C ALA A 182 -15.52 -2.54 18.52
N VAL A 183 -16.07 -3.01 17.39
CA VAL A 183 -16.19 -4.44 17.08
C VAL A 183 -14.98 -4.96 16.33
N ASN A 184 -14.61 -4.36 15.23
CA ASN A 184 -13.61 -4.88 14.31
C ASN A 184 -12.22 -4.27 14.48
N LYS A 185 -12.07 -3.14 15.19
CA LYS A 185 -10.77 -2.53 15.55
C LYS A 185 -9.78 -2.45 14.37
N GLY A 186 -10.27 -2.05 13.20
CA GLY A 186 -9.46 -1.96 11.99
C GLY A 186 -9.29 -3.26 11.21
N LEU A 187 -9.92 -4.36 11.61
CA LEU A 187 -9.88 -5.63 10.89
C LEU A 187 -11.10 -5.77 9.97
N ILE A 188 -10.93 -6.47 8.86
CA ILE A 188 -11.98 -6.78 7.90
C ILE A 188 -11.78 -8.21 7.38
N CYS A 189 -12.86 -8.90 7.07
CA CYS A 189 -12.80 -10.23 6.47
C CYS A 189 -12.78 -10.15 4.93
N GLY A 190 -12.60 -11.30 4.27
CA GLY A 190 -12.55 -11.38 2.81
C GLY A 190 -13.89 -11.33 2.07
N LYS A 191 -15.00 -10.94 2.74
CA LYS A 191 -16.35 -10.87 2.12
C LYS A 191 -16.59 -9.55 1.43
#